data_977ca60cca7b5e8816d0015c5c89ccc5
#
_entry.id   977ca60cca7b5e8816d0015c5c89ccc5
#
_cell.length_a   1.000
_cell.length_b   1.000
_cell.length_c   1.000
_cell.angle_alpha   90.00
_cell.angle_beta   90.00
_cell.angle_gamma   90.00
#
_symmetry.space_group_name_H-M   'P 1'
#
loop_
_entity.id
_entity.type
_entity.pdbx_description
1 polymer ?
#
loop_
_entity_poly.entity_id
_entity_poly.type
_entity_poly.pdbx_seq_one_letter_code
_entity_poly.pdbx_strand_id
1 'polypeptide(L)'
;LYPNFRSLSIVNQDVFTITIGNPALLFKNGKVVYKEENEKVFYDSMDFWNDKEGLVVGDSMDGCISILITRDGGESWKKLDCSIFNKRLPNEGFFAASDTNISIVGNRAWIASGGINSRIYYSEDIGKSWKIIETPIIQGESTKGIFSIDFYDNKNGFAIGGDYTKPLENISNK
;
A
#
# COMPACT_ATOMS: atom_id res chain seq x y z
N LEU A 1 -2.83 25.27 -5.72
CA LEU A 1 -2.07 24.01 -5.83
C LEU A 1 -2.99 22.97 -6.49
N TYR A 2 -2.55 22.35 -7.60
CA TYR A 2 -3.29 21.25 -8.21
C TYR A 2 -3.00 19.97 -7.43
N PRO A 3 -4.02 19.16 -7.11
CA PRO A 3 -3.82 17.88 -6.42
C PRO A 3 -2.99 16.94 -7.29
N ASN A 4 -2.01 16.27 -6.69
CA ASN A 4 -1.19 15.26 -7.34
C ASN A 4 -1.74 13.88 -6.98
N PHE A 5 -2.58 13.31 -7.83
CA PHE A 5 -3.20 12.01 -7.64
C PHE A 5 -2.22 10.87 -7.86
N ARG A 6 -2.31 9.83 -7.04
CA ARG A 6 -1.45 8.64 -7.08
C ARG A 6 -2.20 7.34 -7.31
N SER A 7 -3.33 7.15 -6.68
CA SER A 7 -4.12 5.94 -6.81
C SER A 7 -5.58 6.26 -7.06
N LEU A 8 -6.24 5.36 -7.76
CA LEU A 8 -7.67 5.40 -8.07
C LEU A 8 -8.26 4.00 -7.87
N SER A 9 -9.40 3.94 -7.21
CA SER A 9 -10.19 2.71 -7.10
C SER A 9 -11.66 2.99 -7.39
N ILE A 10 -12.34 2.04 -8.00
CA ILE A 10 -13.77 2.13 -8.29
C ILE A 10 -14.47 0.94 -7.63
N VAL A 11 -15.43 1.25 -6.75
CA VAL A 11 -16.21 0.25 -6.03
C VAL A 11 -17.67 0.52 -6.30
N ASN A 12 -18.34 -0.42 -6.98
CA ASN A 12 -19.68 -0.21 -7.53
C ASN A 12 -19.72 1.01 -8.47
N GLN A 13 -20.31 2.12 -8.02
CA GLN A 13 -20.40 3.37 -8.77
C GLN A 13 -19.59 4.50 -8.11
N ASP A 14 -18.97 4.23 -6.96
CA ASP A 14 -18.17 5.21 -6.25
C ASP A 14 -16.73 5.22 -6.76
N VAL A 15 -16.20 6.42 -7.02
CA VAL A 15 -14.83 6.67 -7.47
C VAL A 15 -14.05 7.22 -6.31
N PHE A 16 -12.97 6.54 -5.96
CA PHE A 16 -12.04 6.96 -4.92
C PHE A 16 -10.72 7.38 -5.55
N THR A 17 -10.17 8.49 -5.07
CA THR A 17 -8.83 8.95 -5.48
C THR A 17 -8.08 9.46 -4.28
N ILE A 18 -6.77 9.22 -4.24
CA ILE A 18 -5.90 9.75 -3.19
C ILE A 18 -4.76 10.58 -3.80
N THR A 19 -4.39 11.64 -3.09
CA THR A 19 -3.28 12.51 -3.47
C THR A 19 -2.08 12.30 -2.57
N ILE A 20 -0.92 12.70 -3.07
CA ILE A 20 0.26 12.98 -2.26
C ILE A 20 0.35 14.48 -1.98
N GLY A 21 1.23 14.83 -1.04
CA GLY A 21 1.53 16.21 -0.66
C GLY A 21 0.98 16.56 0.73
N ASN A 22 1.17 17.80 1.10
CA ASN A 22 0.70 18.33 2.39
C ASN A 22 -0.36 19.42 2.15
N PRO A 23 -1.64 19.14 2.40
CA PRO A 23 -2.20 17.88 2.91
C PRO A 23 -2.31 16.78 1.85
N ALA A 24 -2.21 15.52 2.28
CA ALA A 24 -2.72 14.39 1.51
C ALA A 24 -4.24 14.34 1.65
N LEU A 25 -4.94 14.12 0.54
CA LEU A 25 -6.40 14.13 0.49
C LEU A 25 -6.92 12.84 -0.16
N LEU A 26 -7.91 12.21 0.47
CA LEU A 26 -8.67 11.14 -0.13
C LEU A 26 -10.07 11.65 -0.48
N PHE A 27 -10.48 11.37 -1.71
CA PHE A 27 -11.78 11.79 -2.24
C PHE A 27 -12.65 10.56 -2.51
N LYS A 28 -13.95 10.72 -2.25
CA LYS A 28 -15.02 9.86 -2.74
C LYS A 28 -15.93 10.70 -3.62
N ASN A 29 -16.06 10.37 -4.90
CA ASN A 29 -16.86 11.11 -5.87
C ASN A 29 -16.58 12.63 -5.89
N GLY A 30 -15.29 13.00 -5.76
CA GLY A 30 -14.85 14.39 -5.72
C GLY A 30 -15.04 15.11 -4.37
N LYS A 31 -15.64 14.46 -3.36
CA LYS A 31 -15.74 15.00 -2.01
C LYS A 31 -14.61 14.48 -1.13
N VAL A 32 -13.95 15.35 -0.38
CA VAL A 32 -12.90 14.96 0.58
C VAL A 32 -13.52 14.16 1.72
N VAL A 33 -13.03 12.93 1.93
CA VAL A 33 -13.45 12.01 3.01
C VAL A 33 -12.33 11.72 4.01
N TYR A 34 -11.10 12.07 3.67
CA TYR A 34 -9.96 12.02 4.59
C TYR A 34 -8.94 13.10 4.24
N LYS A 35 -8.29 13.65 5.26
CA LYS A 35 -7.22 14.64 5.13
C LYS A 35 -6.13 14.35 6.16
N GLU A 36 -4.87 14.40 5.73
CA GLU A 36 -3.70 14.33 6.61
C GLU A 36 -2.71 15.44 6.31
N GLU A 37 -2.43 16.27 7.32
CA GLU A 37 -1.46 17.35 7.25
C GLU A 37 -0.12 16.88 7.85
N ASN A 38 0.75 16.35 6.98
CA ASN A 38 2.10 15.94 7.34
C ASN A 38 2.98 15.96 6.08
N GLU A 39 4.12 16.61 6.15
CA GLU A 39 5.04 16.75 5.01
C GLU A 39 5.68 15.43 4.57
N LYS A 40 5.71 14.42 5.46
CA LYS A 40 6.29 13.11 5.20
C LYS A 40 5.29 12.11 4.64
N VAL A 41 3.99 12.45 4.63
CA VAL A 41 2.98 11.50 4.18
C VAL A 41 3.04 11.31 2.66
N PHE A 42 3.06 10.05 2.27
CA PHE A 42 3.00 9.66 0.87
C PHE A 42 2.16 8.39 0.76
N TYR A 43 0.99 8.50 0.15
CA TYR A 43 0.10 7.38 -0.10
C TYR A 43 0.28 6.88 -1.54
N ASP A 44 0.39 5.56 -1.70
CA ASP A 44 0.84 4.91 -2.93
C ASP A 44 -0.30 4.22 -3.67
N SER A 45 -1.06 3.40 -2.97
CA SER A 45 -2.09 2.55 -3.58
C SER A 45 -3.29 2.37 -2.67
N MET A 46 -4.41 1.97 -3.28
CA MET A 46 -5.70 1.78 -2.62
C MET A 46 -6.45 0.61 -3.27
N ASP A 47 -7.08 -0.23 -2.42
CA ASP A 47 -7.93 -1.31 -2.88
C ASP A 47 -9.04 -1.63 -1.87
N PHE A 48 -10.06 -2.39 -2.26
CA PHE A 48 -11.22 -2.71 -1.46
C PHE A 48 -11.47 -4.21 -1.41
N TRP A 49 -11.76 -4.74 -0.21
CA TRP A 49 -12.25 -6.12 -0.03
C TRP A 49 -13.67 -6.29 -0.54
N ASN A 50 -14.48 -5.26 -0.39
CA ASN A 50 -15.89 -5.22 -0.77
C ASN A 50 -16.40 -3.77 -0.77
N ASP A 51 -17.71 -3.59 -0.93
CA ASP A 51 -18.38 -2.29 -0.98
C ASP A 51 -18.32 -1.45 0.31
N LYS A 52 -17.86 -2.04 1.42
CA LYS A 52 -17.77 -1.37 2.72
C LYS A 52 -16.35 -1.22 3.24
N GLU A 53 -15.49 -2.18 2.90
CA GLU A 53 -14.20 -2.32 3.53
C GLU A 53 -13.08 -2.15 2.51
N GLY A 54 -12.21 -1.18 2.75
CA GLY A 54 -11.09 -0.87 1.90
C GLY A 54 -9.86 -0.43 2.67
N LEU A 55 -8.73 -0.39 1.99
CA LEU A 55 -7.47 0.08 2.54
C LEU A 55 -6.72 0.99 1.58
N VAL A 56 -5.93 1.87 2.15
CA VAL A 56 -4.89 2.65 1.47
C VAL A 56 -3.57 2.33 2.14
N VAL A 57 -2.52 2.22 1.36
CA VAL A 57 -1.17 2.07 1.87
C VAL A 57 -0.28 3.22 1.44
N GLY A 58 0.67 3.57 2.27
CA GLY A 58 1.67 4.59 1.99
C GLY A 58 2.98 4.35 2.72
N ASP A 59 3.99 5.10 2.34
CA ASP A 59 5.34 5.03 2.82
C ASP A 59 5.46 5.03 4.35
N SER A 60 6.56 4.46 4.80
CA SER A 60 6.89 4.39 6.22
C SER A 60 7.16 5.76 6.81
N MET A 61 6.41 6.10 7.84
CA MET A 61 6.64 7.28 8.69
C MET A 61 6.99 6.85 10.11
N ASP A 62 8.07 7.41 10.64
CA ASP A 62 8.54 7.16 12.01
C ASP A 62 8.69 5.66 12.35
N GLY A 63 9.05 4.86 11.35
CA GLY A 63 9.28 3.43 11.45
C GLY A 63 8.01 2.57 11.34
N CYS A 64 6.96 3.10 10.72
CA CYS A 64 5.69 2.41 10.52
C CYS A 64 5.11 2.72 9.15
N ILE A 65 4.71 1.71 8.40
CA ILE A 65 3.98 1.94 7.15
C ILE A 65 2.64 2.60 7.45
N SER A 66 2.22 3.46 6.54
CA SER A 66 0.95 4.17 6.67
C SER A 66 -0.16 3.33 6.06
N ILE A 67 -1.12 2.89 6.89
CA ILE A 67 -2.33 2.20 6.42
C ILE A 67 -3.56 2.97 6.87
N LEU A 68 -4.43 3.32 5.94
CA LEU A 68 -5.79 3.79 6.23
C LEU A 68 -6.76 2.63 6.00
N ILE A 69 -7.79 2.55 6.83
CA ILE A 69 -8.87 1.57 6.70
C ILE A 69 -10.21 2.28 6.72
N THR A 70 -11.09 1.88 5.82
CA THR A 70 -12.52 2.19 5.90
C THR A 70 -13.33 0.93 6.24
N ARG A 71 -14.48 1.13 6.89
CA ARG A 71 -15.47 0.08 7.25
C ARG A 71 -16.90 0.46 6.90
N ASP A 72 -17.07 1.61 6.24
CA ASP A 72 -18.37 2.24 5.97
C ASP A 72 -18.53 2.65 4.50
N GLY A 73 -17.83 1.97 3.60
CA GLY A 73 -17.87 2.27 2.17
C GLY A 73 -17.13 3.55 1.79
N GLY A 74 -16.08 3.88 2.56
CA GLY A 74 -15.25 5.04 2.32
C GLY A 74 -15.84 6.38 2.74
N GLU A 75 -16.92 6.40 3.53
CA GLU A 75 -17.46 7.63 4.12
C GLU A 75 -16.50 8.22 5.17
N SER A 76 -15.80 7.32 5.89
CA SER A 76 -14.72 7.70 6.81
C SER A 76 -13.53 6.76 6.71
N TRP A 77 -12.34 7.27 7.05
CA TRP A 77 -11.08 6.54 7.01
C TRP A 77 -10.32 6.74 8.31
N LYS A 78 -9.72 5.67 8.82
CA LYS A 78 -8.93 5.69 10.03
C LYS A 78 -7.52 5.17 9.75
N LYS A 79 -6.51 5.94 10.18
CA LYS A 79 -5.12 5.47 10.17
C LYS A 79 -4.92 4.41 11.24
N LEU A 80 -4.31 3.29 10.87
CA LEU A 80 -3.96 2.25 11.82
C LEU A 80 -2.81 2.70 12.72
N ASP A 81 -2.90 2.32 13.99
CA ASP A 81 -1.81 2.53 14.93
C ASP A 81 -0.64 1.58 14.64
N CYS A 82 0.58 2.08 14.79
CA CYS A 82 1.80 1.34 14.51
C CYS A 82 1.96 0.07 15.36
N SER A 83 1.37 0.02 16.53
CA SER A 83 1.41 -1.14 17.43
C SER A 83 0.82 -2.42 16.81
N ILE A 84 -0.01 -2.28 15.78
CA ILE A 84 -0.58 -3.45 15.07
C ILE A 84 0.49 -4.36 14.43
N PHE A 85 1.68 -3.82 14.17
CA PHE A 85 2.77 -4.56 13.52
C PHE A 85 3.76 -5.20 14.49
N ASN A 86 3.65 -5.01 15.79
CA ASN A 86 4.57 -5.53 16.82
C ASN A 86 6.07 -5.23 16.58
N LYS A 87 6.43 -4.45 15.56
CA LYS A 87 7.81 -4.14 15.17
C LYS A 87 7.82 -2.81 14.40
N ARG A 88 8.76 -1.95 14.73
CA ARG A 88 9.05 -0.77 13.92
C ARG A 88 9.91 -1.15 12.72
N LEU A 89 9.55 -0.67 11.54
CA LEU A 89 10.15 -1.00 10.27
C LEU A 89 10.49 0.29 9.52
N PRO A 90 11.62 0.92 9.84
CA PRO A 90 12.00 2.17 9.20
C PRO A 90 12.41 1.96 7.74
N ASN A 91 12.23 3.00 6.94
CA ASN A 91 12.73 3.12 5.57
C ASN A 91 12.18 2.07 4.60
N GLU A 92 10.94 1.68 4.78
CA GLU A 92 10.18 0.95 3.77
C GLU A 92 9.30 1.92 3.00
N GLY A 93 9.29 1.75 1.69
CA GLY A 93 8.45 2.50 0.77
C GLY A 93 7.65 1.56 -0.12
N PHE A 94 6.79 2.16 -0.91
CA PHE A 94 5.99 1.45 -1.91
C PHE A 94 6.22 2.09 -3.28
N PHE A 95 6.12 1.27 -4.32
CA PHE A 95 6.37 1.79 -5.67
C PHE A 95 5.06 2.23 -6.31
N ALA A 96 4.64 3.45 -5.98
CA ALA A 96 3.38 4.06 -6.41
C ALA A 96 3.15 4.05 -7.93
N ALA A 97 4.21 3.99 -8.72
CA ALA A 97 4.10 3.99 -10.18
C ALA A 97 3.37 2.77 -10.75
N SER A 98 3.37 1.65 -10.03
CA SER A 98 2.66 0.44 -10.45
C SER A 98 1.17 0.44 -10.07
N ASP A 99 0.81 1.12 -8.95
CA ASP A 99 -0.51 1.06 -8.29
C ASP A 99 -0.98 -0.39 -7.99
N THR A 100 -0.02 -1.34 -7.93
CA THR A 100 -0.25 -2.77 -7.74
C THR A 100 0.53 -3.35 -6.57
N ASN A 101 0.70 -2.53 -5.53
CA ASN A 101 1.35 -2.92 -4.28
C ASN A 101 0.41 -3.70 -3.35
N ILE A 102 -0.89 -3.74 -3.68
CA ILE A 102 -1.94 -4.42 -2.92
C ILE A 102 -2.54 -5.49 -3.81
N SER A 103 -2.77 -6.68 -3.24
CA SER A 103 -3.62 -7.71 -3.85
C SER A 103 -4.61 -8.21 -2.81
N ILE A 104 -5.88 -8.32 -3.19
CA ILE A 104 -6.97 -8.74 -2.33
C ILE A 104 -7.68 -9.96 -2.91
N VAL A 105 -7.82 -11.03 -2.09
CA VAL A 105 -8.60 -12.21 -2.42
C VAL A 105 -9.48 -12.61 -1.25
N GLY A 106 -10.78 -12.49 -1.40
CA GLY A 106 -11.75 -12.72 -0.33
C GLY A 106 -11.49 -11.83 0.87
N ASN A 107 -11.24 -12.39 2.05
CA ASN A 107 -10.93 -11.64 3.28
C ASN A 107 -9.44 -11.31 3.44
N ARG A 108 -8.59 -11.74 2.51
CA ARG A 108 -7.15 -11.61 2.59
C ARG A 108 -6.66 -10.40 1.84
N ALA A 109 -5.58 -9.83 2.36
CA ALA A 109 -4.82 -8.79 1.67
C ALA A 109 -3.32 -9.06 1.82
N TRP A 110 -2.60 -8.80 0.76
CA TRP A 110 -1.14 -8.77 0.71
C TRP A 110 -0.73 -7.37 0.26
N ILE A 111 0.19 -6.77 1.00
CA ILE A 111 0.78 -5.47 0.66
C ILE A 111 2.28 -5.69 0.51
N ALA A 112 2.83 -5.30 -0.63
CA ALA A 112 4.24 -5.49 -0.95
C ALA A 112 5.03 -4.21 -0.81
N SER A 113 6.10 -4.24 -0.03
CA SER A 113 7.01 -3.12 0.18
C SER A 113 8.35 -3.30 -0.53
N GLY A 114 9.14 -2.24 -0.55
CA GLY A 114 10.51 -2.22 -1.05
C GLY A 114 11.36 -1.20 -0.30
N GLY A 115 12.55 -0.94 -0.82
CA GLY A 115 13.53 -0.06 -0.19
C GLY A 115 14.57 -0.84 0.59
N ILE A 116 14.84 -0.43 1.82
CA ILE A 116 15.81 -1.10 2.70
C ILE A 116 15.36 -2.53 3.03
N ASN A 117 14.07 -2.76 3.09
CA ASN A 117 13.48 -4.09 3.26
C ASN A 117 12.40 -4.31 2.21
N SER A 118 12.32 -5.56 1.72
CA SER A 118 11.34 -6.01 0.75
C SER A 118 10.49 -7.09 1.41
N ARG A 119 9.27 -6.72 1.81
CA ARG A 119 8.41 -7.53 2.65
C ARG A 119 6.99 -7.60 2.12
N ILE A 120 6.25 -8.58 2.59
CA ILE A 120 4.81 -8.66 2.41
C ILE A 120 4.14 -8.52 3.78
N TYR A 121 3.22 -7.58 3.87
CA TYR A 121 2.29 -7.43 4.98
C TYR A 121 1.03 -8.19 4.61
N TYR A 122 0.72 -9.21 5.38
CA TYR A 122 -0.38 -10.12 5.12
C TYR A 122 -1.45 -10.04 6.20
N SER A 123 -2.68 -9.88 5.77
CA SER A 123 -3.86 -9.99 6.62
C SER A 123 -4.80 -11.07 6.08
N GLU A 124 -5.43 -11.84 6.96
CA GLU A 124 -6.44 -12.86 6.62
C GLU A 124 -7.84 -12.52 7.14
N ASP A 125 -8.00 -11.36 7.76
CA ASP A 125 -9.17 -10.95 8.53
C ASP A 125 -9.63 -9.52 8.19
N ILE A 126 -9.52 -9.15 6.91
CA ILE A 126 -9.93 -7.83 6.38
C ILE A 126 -9.15 -6.70 7.08
N GLY A 127 -7.83 -6.87 7.25
CA GLY A 127 -6.96 -5.83 7.83
C GLY A 127 -7.13 -5.58 9.33
N LYS A 128 -7.72 -6.51 10.09
CA LYS A 128 -7.83 -6.41 11.56
C LYS A 128 -6.53 -6.79 12.25
N SER A 129 -5.80 -7.74 11.69
CA SER A 129 -4.46 -8.13 12.13
C SER A 129 -3.53 -8.33 10.94
N TRP A 130 -2.22 -8.19 11.18
CA TRP A 130 -1.19 -8.23 10.14
C TRP A 130 -0.01 -9.09 10.55
N LYS A 131 0.48 -9.89 9.60
CA LYS A 131 1.74 -10.65 9.69
C LYS A 131 2.74 -10.06 8.72
N ILE A 132 4.00 -10.02 9.11
CA ILE A 132 5.08 -9.53 8.25
C ILE A 132 5.87 -10.73 7.75
N ILE A 133 6.03 -10.83 6.44
CA ILE A 133 6.70 -11.93 5.75
C ILE A 133 7.92 -11.37 5.03
N GLU A 134 9.10 -11.84 5.40
CA GLU A 134 10.34 -11.53 4.68
C GLU A 134 10.34 -12.21 3.32
N THR A 135 10.86 -11.54 2.31
CA THR A 135 10.91 -12.08 0.94
C THR A 135 12.35 -12.22 0.46
N PRO A 136 12.62 -13.10 -0.52
CA PRO A 136 13.93 -13.20 -1.14
C PRO A 136 14.19 -12.11 -2.20
N ILE A 137 13.21 -11.24 -2.47
CA ILE A 137 13.34 -10.17 -3.48
C ILE A 137 14.45 -9.20 -3.06
N ILE A 138 15.21 -8.74 -4.04
CA ILE A 138 16.32 -7.80 -3.83
C ILE A 138 15.88 -6.59 -3.01
N GLN A 139 16.74 -6.17 -2.07
CA GLN A 139 16.47 -5.10 -1.12
C GLN A 139 17.77 -4.40 -0.68
N GLY A 140 17.71 -3.45 0.21
CA GLY A 140 18.87 -2.77 0.81
C GLY A 140 19.12 -1.36 0.29
N GLU A 141 18.41 -0.92 -0.75
CA GLU A 141 18.47 0.43 -1.30
C GLU A 141 17.08 0.91 -1.68
N SER A 142 16.85 2.20 -1.66
CA SER A 142 15.53 2.81 -1.94
C SER A 142 15.00 2.53 -3.35
N THR A 143 15.86 2.07 -4.26
CA THR A 143 15.51 1.75 -5.66
C THR A 143 15.13 0.30 -5.89
N LYS A 144 15.29 -0.53 -4.85
CA LYS A 144 15.11 -2.00 -4.89
C LYS A 144 13.85 -2.43 -4.16
N GLY A 145 13.27 -3.53 -4.58
CA GLY A 145 12.16 -4.15 -3.86
C GLY A 145 11.10 -4.74 -4.75
N ILE A 146 9.94 -5.00 -4.18
CA ILE A 146 8.78 -5.52 -4.89
C ILE A 146 8.05 -4.35 -5.55
N PHE A 147 7.85 -4.41 -6.86
CA PHE A 147 7.15 -3.37 -7.63
C PHE A 147 5.68 -3.68 -7.82
N SER A 148 5.32 -4.97 -7.82
CA SER A 148 3.96 -5.41 -8.03
C SER A 148 3.73 -6.76 -7.38
N ILE A 149 2.50 -6.99 -6.93
CA ILE A 149 2.04 -8.27 -6.37
C ILE A 149 0.65 -8.56 -6.88
N ASP A 150 0.39 -9.84 -7.20
CA ASP A 150 -0.94 -10.30 -7.55
C ASP A 150 -1.16 -11.74 -7.07
N PHE A 151 -2.34 -12.02 -6.53
CA PHE A 151 -2.74 -13.33 -6.06
C PHE A 151 -3.97 -13.80 -6.83
N TYR A 152 -3.82 -14.96 -7.49
CA TYR A 152 -4.91 -15.63 -8.18
C TYR A 152 -5.93 -16.23 -7.20
N ASP A 153 -5.44 -16.77 -6.08
CA ASP A 153 -6.25 -17.33 -5.00
C ASP A 153 -5.59 -17.10 -3.64
N ASN A 154 -6.12 -17.70 -2.59
CA ASN A 154 -5.62 -17.52 -1.23
C ASN A 154 -4.27 -18.21 -0.92
N LYS A 155 -3.66 -18.87 -1.90
CA LYS A 155 -2.41 -19.63 -1.75
C LYS A 155 -1.39 -19.34 -2.85
N ASN A 156 -1.86 -18.95 -4.03
CA ASN A 156 -1.04 -18.83 -5.21
C ASN A 156 -1.02 -17.39 -5.71
N GLY A 157 0.14 -16.80 -5.79
CA GLY A 157 0.36 -15.46 -6.28
C GLY A 157 1.79 -15.26 -6.75
N PHE A 158 2.04 -14.10 -7.32
CA PHE A 158 3.36 -13.69 -7.79
C PHE A 158 3.69 -12.31 -7.23
N ALA A 159 4.95 -12.13 -6.89
CA ALA A 159 5.54 -10.83 -6.62
C ALA A 159 6.69 -10.63 -7.59
N ILE A 160 6.76 -9.48 -8.21
CA ILE A 160 7.85 -9.08 -9.10
C ILE A 160 8.49 -7.81 -8.60
N GLY A 161 9.80 -7.72 -8.77
CA GLY A 161 10.55 -6.57 -8.29
C GLY A 161 11.88 -6.44 -9.00
N GLY A 162 12.80 -5.71 -8.39
CA GLY A 162 14.13 -5.49 -8.94
C GLY A 162 14.75 -4.20 -8.44
N ASP A 163 15.66 -3.66 -9.26
CA ASP A 163 16.21 -2.33 -9.12
C ASP A 163 15.81 -1.52 -10.35
N TYR A 164 14.96 -0.51 -10.19
CA TYR A 164 14.49 0.28 -11.34
C TYR A 164 15.59 1.15 -11.97
N THR A 165 16.71 1.35 -11.29
CA THR A 165 17.88 2.06 -11.87
C THR A 165 18.73 1.14 -12.73
N LYS A 166 18.52 -0.18 -12.65
CA LYS A 166 19.27 -1.22 -13.37
C LYS A 166 18.36 -2.24 -14.06
N PRO A 167 17.46 -1.78 -14.95
CA PRO A 167 16.41 -2.63 -15.52
C PRO A 167 16.94 -3.77 -16.39
N LEU A 168 18.14 -3.64 -16.94
CA LEU A 168 18.75 -4.63 -17.84
C LEU A 168 19.68 -5.60 -17.10
N GLU A 169 19.98 -5.40 -15.83
CA GLU A 169 20.80 -6.34 -15.08
C GLU A 169 20.01 -7.64 -14.82
N ASN A 170 20.60 -8.76 -15.19
CA ASN A 170 20.07 -10.08 -14.86
C ASN A 170 20.52 -10.48 -13.46
N ILE A 171 19.76 -10.08 -12.47
CA ILE A 171 20.01 -10.38 -11.06
C ILE A 171 19.04 -11.45 -10.60
N SER A 172 19.54 -12.42 -9.82
CA SER A 172 18.66 -13.38 -9.13
C SER A 172 17.75 -12.65 -8.13
N ASN A 173 16.54 -13.15 -7.95
CA ASN A 173 15.55 -12.61 -7.02
C ASN A 173 15.00 -11.20 -7.40
N LYS A 174 14.72 -11.05 -8.68
CA LYS A 174 13.89 -9.94 -9.19
C LYS A 174 12.40 -10.20 -8.98
#